data_0216e8e645ce5050db39615875c075f8
#
_entry.id   0216e8e645ce5050db39615875c075f8
#
_cell.length_a   1.000
_cell.length_b   1.000
_cell.length_c   1.000
_cell.angle_alpha   90.00
_cell.angle_beta   90.00
_cell.angle_gamma   90.00
#
_symmetry.space_group_name_H-M   'P 1'
#
loop_
_entity.id
_entity.type
_entity.pdbx_description
1 polymer ?
#
loop_
_entity_poly.entity_id
_entity_poly.type
_entity_poly.pdbx_seq_one_letter_code
_entity_poly.pdbx_strand_id
1 'polypeptide(L)'
;MKSRTLWTGCLITLLVVLFFVGLSGVVLVLLGKGNLFASRERVGVVEIKGVLADSRTIIKQLDRYSDDSSIKAIVLRINSPGGAVGPAQEILREVEKVRLKKKIVASLGTVAASGGYYIASGADLIMANRGTATGSIGVIMQFTNVQGLTKKIGLDFFDLHAGRYKDVGSPFRPITPEDKAYLQVLIDNIYQQFLNDVARNRKIPLAKLKVLAEGKVYTGEQAQQIGLVDDFGNLPDAIDKAGALGGIKGKVEATYPEKEGFSILRLLLGQDTEDTLSQLKALPYPEPAFLPSWFR
;
A
#
# COMPACT_ATOMS: atom_id res chain seq x y z
N MET A 1 -35.00 -25.51 63.76
CA MET A 1 -35.04 -26.50 62.59
C MET A 1 -35.40 -25.89 61.26
N LYS A 2 -36.10 -24.74 61.17
CA LYS A 2 -36.55 -24.14 59.86
C LYS A 2 -35.43 -23.52 59.01
N SER A 3 -34.28 -23.12 59.53
CA SER A 3 -33.21 -22.47 58.74
C SER A 3 -32.36 -23.49 57.93
N ARG A 4 -32.13 -24.67 58.44
CA ARG A 4 -31.33 -25.70 57.74
C ARG A 4 -32.01 -26.21 56.48
N THR A 5 -33.35 -26.36 56.48
CA THR A 5 -34.12 -26.78 55.29
C THR A 5 -34.16 -25.70 54.19
N LEU A 6 -34.15 -24.44 54.54
CA LEU A 6 -34.04 -23.34 53.55
C LEU A 6 -32.66 -23.33 52.88
N TRP A 7 -31.58 -23.51 53.60
CA TRP A 7 -30.22 -23.54 53.09
C TRP A 7 -29.96 -24.76 52.17
N THR A 8 -30.47 -25.94 52.56
CA THR A 8 -30.39 -27.15 51.71
C THR A 8 -31.21 -27.00 50.43
N GLY A 9 -32.38 -26.37 50.47
CA GLY A 9 -33.19 -26.08 49.29
C GLY A 9 -32.45 -25.13 48.29
N CYS A 10 -31.90 -24.03 48.81
CA CYS A 10 -31.11 -23.10 47.97
C CYS A 10 -29.89 -23.77 47.34
N LEU A 11 -29.18 -24.63 48.08
CA LEU A 11 -28.01 -25.33 47.57
C LEU A 11 -28.38 -26.31 46.44
N ILE A 12 -29.45 -27.06 46.59
CA ILE A 12 -29.98 -27.99 45.56
C ILE A 12 -30.39 -27.20 44.31
N THR A 13 -31.11 -26.09 44.47
CA THR A 13 -31.53 -25.26 43.37
C THR A 13 -30.32 -24.69 42.60
N LEU A 14 -29.29 -24.24 43.32
CA LEU A 14 -28.06 -23.75 42.70
C LEU A 14 -27.32 -24.83 41.91
N LEU A 15 -27.23 -26.06 42.45
CA LEU A 15 -26.60 -27.19 41.81
C LEU A 15 -27.35 -27.62 40.53
N VAL A 16 -28.70 -27.60 40.57
CA VAL A 16 -29.56 -27.90 39.42
C VAL A 16 -29.36 -26.83 38.33
N VAL A 17 -29.32 -25.55 38.68
CA VAL A 17 -29.09 -24.48 37.72
C VAL A 17 -27.70 -24.61 37.09
N LEU A 18 -26.65 -24.86 37.87
CA LEU A 18 -25.29 -25.08 37.34
C LEU A 18 -25.21 -26.32 36.46
N PHE A 19 -25.92 -27.39 36.79
CA PHE A 19 -26.02 -28.59 35.94
C PHE A 19 -26.66 -28.27 34.60
N PHE A 20 -27.79 -27.54 34.57
CA PHE A 20 -28.44 -27.18 33.30
C PHE A 20 -27.65 -26.17 32.48
N VAL A 21 -26.95 -25.23 33.14
CA VAL A 21 -26.02 -24.31 32.42
C VAL A 21 -24.85 -25.09 31.85
N GLY A 22 -24.26 -26.02 32.58
CA GLY A 22 -23.19 -26.88 32.10
C GLY A 22 -23.65 -27.77 30.94
N LEU A 23 -24.85 -28.41 31.11
CA LEU A 23 -25.43 -29.23 30.05
C LEU A 23 -25.76 -28.44 28.79
N SER A 24 -26.32 -27.23 28.94
CA SER A 24 -26.56 -26.30 27.83
C SER A 24 -25.27 -25.90 27.11
N GLY A 25 -24.18 -25.66 27.85
CA GLY A 25 -22.85 -25.39 27.32
C GLY A 25 -22.31 -26.60 26.52
N VAL A 26 -22.44 -27.79 27.07
CA VAL A 26 -22.03 -29.04 26.37
C VAL A 26 -22.88 -29.31 25.12
N VAL A 27 -24.20 -29.10 25.20
CA VAL A 27 -25.10 -29.24 24.06
C VAL A 27 -24.81 -28.21 22.98
N LEU A 28 -24.53 -26.95 23.34
CA LEU A 28 -24.06 -25.88 22.41
C LEU A 28 -22.74 -26.28 21.75
N VAL A 29 -21.78 -26.84 22.49
CA VAL A 29 -20.51 -27.32 21.97
C VAL A 29 -20.71 -28.56 21.05
N LEU A 30 -21.59 -29.46 21.40
CA LEU A 30 -21.86 -30.68 20.60
C LEU A 30 -22.69 -30.39 19.36
N LEU A 31 -23.69 -29.50 19.45
CA LEU A 31 -24.48 -29.05 18.30
C LEU A 31 -23.70 -28.03 17.46
N GLY A 32 -22.78 -27.29 18.06
CA GLY A 32 -21.90 -26.32 17.40
C GLY A 32 -20.65 -26.93 16.77
N LYS A 33 -20.44 -28.24 16.77
CA LYS A 33 -19.40 -28.92 15.98
C LYS A 33 -19.61 -28.83 14.47
N GLY A 34 -20.71 -28.20 14.02
CA GLY A 34 -20.87 -27.73 12.67
C GLY A 34 -20.57 -26.21 12.58
N ASN A 35 -19.34 -25.81 12.33
CA ASN A 35 -18.94 -24.51 11.77
C ASN A 35 -19.08 -23.21 12.58
N LEU A 36 -19.27 -23.20 13.91
CA LEU A 36 -19.25 -21.94 14.66
C LEU A 36 -17.83 -21.33 14.85
N PHE A 37 -16.77 -22.10 14.60
CA PHE A 37 -15.36 -21.65 14.64
C PHE A 37 -14.58 -21.92 13.35
N ALA A 38 -15.23 -22.30 12.27
CA ALA A 38 -14.56 -22.26 10.97
C ALA A 38 -14.34 -20.78 10.65
N SER A 39 -13.13 -20.30 10.85
CA SER A 39 -12.69 -18.98 10.39
C SER A 39 -13.08 -18.90 8.91
N ARG A 40 -14.10 -18.07 8.57
CA ARG A 40 -14.53 -17.91 7.19
C ARG A 40 -13.33 -17.47 6.36
N GLU A 41 -13.06 -18.22 5.31
CA GLU A 41 -12.01 -17.87 4.37
C GLU A 41 -12.33 -16.52 3.71
N ARG A 42 -11.38 -15.60 3.69
CA ARG A 42 -11.57 -14.22 3.24
C ARG A 42 -10.46 -13.76 2.33
N VAL A 43 -10.73 -12.69 1.61
CA VAL A 43 -9.75 -11.91 0.86
C VAL A 43 -9.39 -10.66 1.68
N GLY A 44 -8.11 -10.46 1.93
CA GLY A 44 -7.61 -9.23 2.57
C GLY A 44 -7.48 -8.11 1.54
N VAL A 45 -8.03 -6.93 1.80
CA VAL A 45 -7.88 -5.76 0.92
C VAL A 45 -6.91 -4.79 1.56
N VAL A 46 -5.78 -4.51 0.91
CA VAL A 46 -4.82 -3.49 1.30
C VAL A 46 -5.01 -2.28 0.39
N GLU A 47 -5.32 -1.13 0.97
CA GLU A 47 -5.55 0.11 0.23
C GLU A 47 -4.27 0.95 0.15
N ILE A 48 -3.87 1.32 -1.08
CA ILE A 48 -2.75 2.22 -1.38
C ILE A 48 -3.32 3.46 -2.04
N LYS A 49 -3.37 4.57 -1.29
CA LYS A 49 -4.04 5.81 -1.70
C LYS A 49 -3.11 7.03 -1.63
N GLY A 50 -3.30 7.96 -2.56
CA GLY A 50 -2.57 9.23 -2.57
C GLY A 50 -1.09 9.08 -2.93
N VAL A 51 -0.31 10.10 -2.58
CA VAL A 51 1.15 10.11 -2.83
C VAL A 51 1.85 9.16 -1.87
N LEU A 52 2.77 8.36 -2.41
CA LEU A 52 3.57 7.40 -1.63
C LEU A 52 4.70 8.14 -0.92
N ALA A 53 4.50 8.47 0.34
CA ALA A 53 5.50 9.11 1.19
C ALA A 53 6.12 8.14 2.22
N ASP A 54 5.40 7.07 2.59
CA ASP A 54 5.80 6.08 3.61
C ASP A 54 5.31 4.69 3.24
N SER A 55 6.04 3.66 3.64
CA SER A 55 5.77 2.25 3.34
C SER A 55 5.20 1.47 4.53
N ARG A 56 5.45 1.94 5.77
CA ARG A 56 5.31 1.16 7.01
C ARG A 56 3.91 0.61 7.24
N THR A 57 2.90 1.44 7.04
CA THR A 57 1.50 1.02 7.25
C THR A 57 1.09 -0.07 6.26
N ILE A 58 1.50 0.06 4.99
CA ILE A 58 1.18 -0.90 3.92
C ILE A 58 1.89 -2.22 4.18
N ILE A 59 3.19 -2.17 4.52
CA ILE A 59 3.99 -3.36 4.85
C ILE A 59 3.38 -4.10 6.04
N LYS A 60 3.06 -3.40 7.13
CA LYS A 60 2.42 -4.00 8.31
C LYS A 60 1.10 -4.70 7.99
N GLN A 61 0.31 -4.14 7.05
CA GLN A 61 -0.94 -4.77 6.61
C GLN A 61 -0.68 -6.03 5.76
N LEU A 62 0.30 -5.96 4.87
CA LEU A 62 0.71 -7.11 4.05
C LEU A 62 1.21 -8.26 4.93
N ASP A 63 2.07 -7.98 5.91
CA ASP A 63 2.59 -8.97 6.87
C ASP A 63 1.45 -9.60 7.66
N ARG A 64 0.56 -8.78 8.23
CA ARG A 64 -0.61 -9.26 8.98
C ARG A 64 -1.47 -10.21 8.15
N TYR A 65 -1.78 -9.84 6.89
CA TYR A 65 -2.58 -10.68 6.01
C TYR A 65 -1.82 -11.88 5.49
N SER A 66 -0.50 -11.78 5.35
CA SER A 66 0.35 -12.92 5.00
C SER A 66 0.31 -14.02 6.04
N ASP A 67 0.28 -13.65 7.32
CA ASP A 67 0.35 -14.59 8.44
C ASP A 67 -1.03 -15.08 8.91
N ASP A 68 -2.12 -14.37 8.60
CA ASP A 68 -3.49 -14.78 8.95
C ASP A 68 -3.98 -15.93 8.07
N SER A 69 -4.14 -17.12 8.64
CA SER A 69 -4.58 -18.32 7.94
C SER A 69 -6.01 -18.23 7.37
N SER A 70 -6.85 -17.31 7.88
CA SER A 70 -8.19 -17.05 7.34
C SER A 70 -8.15 -16.25 6.04
N ILE A 71 -7.09 -15.51 5.78
CA ILE A 71 -6.88 -14.77 4.54
C ILE A 71 -6.26 -15.69 3.51
N LYS A 72 -6.98 -15.97 2.43
CA LYS A 72 -6.52 -16.89 1.38
C LYS A 72 -5.86 -16.20 0.20
N ALA A 73 -6.22 -14.96 -0.03
CA ALA A 73 -5.61 -14.11 -1.06
C ALA A 73 -5.68 -12.64 -0.64
N ILE A 74 -4.93 -11.78 -1.34
CA ILE A 74 -4.86 -10.37 -1.04
C ILE A 74 -5.20 -9.57 -2.30
N VAL A 75 -5.98 -8.50 -2.15
CA VAL A 75 -6.19 -7.48 -3.17
C VAL A 75 -5.44 -6.22 -2.77
N LEU A 76 -4.56 -5.74 -3.65
CA LEU A 76 -3.97 -4.41 -3.54
C LEU A 76 -4.88 -3.42 -4.27
N ARG A 77 -5.68 -2.65 -3.53
CA ARG A 77 -6.49 -1.58 -4.12
C ARG A 77 -5.64 -0.32 -4.25
N ILE A 78 -5.19 0.00 -5.47
CA ILE A 78 -4.26 1.08 -5.74
C ILE A 78 -5.00 2.26 -6.37
N ASN A 79 -4.97 3.40 -5.70
CA ASN A 79 -5.43 4.70 -6.22
C ASN A 79 -4.38 5.76 -5.88
N SER A 80 -3.23 5.68 -6.56
CA SER A 80 -2.01 6.44 -6.28
C SER A 80 -1.33 6.90 -7.57
N PRO A 81 -0.91 8.16 -7.66
CA PRO A 81 -0.09 8.66 -8.76
C PRO A 81 1.38 8.23 -8.65
N GLY A 82 1.77 7.56 -7.57
CA GLY A 82 3.15 7.26 -7.21
C GLY A 82 3.65 8.13 -6.05
N GLY A 83 4.96 8.32 -5.94
CA GLY A 83 5.57 9.08 -4.85
C GLY A 83 7.05 8.80 -4.73
N ALA A 84 7.58 8.83 -3.50
CA ALA A 84 8.98 8.59 -3.20
C ALA A 84 9.43 7.19 -3.64
N VAL A 85 10.65 7.09 -4.14
CA VAL A 85 11.21 5.86 -4.70
C VAL A 85 11.39 4.80 -3.62
N GLY A 86 12.01 5.15 -2.49
CA GLY A 86 12.28 4.22 -1.40
C GLY A 86 11.03 3.50 -0.90
N PRO A 87 9.98 4.20 -0.46
CA PRO A 87 8.72 3.58 -0.06
C PRO A 87 8.10 2.68 -1.13
N ALA A 88 8.13 3.08 -2.41
CA ALA A 88 7.61 2.26 -3.49
C ALA A 88 8.40 0.95 -3.65
N GLN A 89 9.72 1.00 -3.54
CA GLN A 89 10.59 -0.18 -3.60
C GLN A 89 10.40 -1.12 -2.40
N GLU A 90 10.25 -0.57 -1.20
CA GLU A 90 9.99 -1.35 0.01
C GLU A 90 8.66 -2.10 -0.08
N ILE A 91 7.61 -1.42 -0.54
CA ILE A 91 6.29 -2.05 -0.72
C ILE A 91 6.34 -3.12 -1.81
N LEU A 92 6.96 -2.84 -2.97
CA LEU A 92 7.12 -3.86 -4.03
C LEU A 92 7.84 -5.10 -3.48
N ARG A 93 8.93 -4.89 -2.76
CA ARG A 93 9.70 -6.00 -2.16
C ARG A 93 8.84 -6.85 -1.24
N GLU A 94 7.97 -6.22 -0.43
CA GLU A 94 7.08 -6.96 0.46
C GLU A 94 5.96 -7.69 -0.31
N VAL A 95 5.39 -7.04 -1.34
CA VAL A 95 4.44 -7.70 -2.25
C VAL A 95 5.05 -8.96 -2.88
N GLU A 96 6.30 -8.89 -3.36
CA GLU A 96 7.01 -10.03 -3.95
C GLU A 96 7.21 -11.17 -2.94
N LYS A 97 7.52 -10.89 -1.68
CA LYS A 97 7.64 -11.91 -0.62
C LYS A 97 6.29 -12.57 -0.29
N VAL A 98 5.27 -11.73 -0.10
CA VAL A 98 3.92 -12.21 0.26
C VAL A 98 3.31 -13.03 -0.88
N ARG A 99 3.56 -12.66 -2.13
CA ARG A 99 3.12 -13.41 -3.32
C ARG A 99 3.62 -14.87 -3.34
N LEU A 100 4.74 -15.18 -2.69
CA LEU A 100 5.22 -16.55 -2.57
C LEU A 100 4.35 -17.40 -1.64
N LYS A 101 3.62 -16.77 -0.72
CA LYS A 101 2.75 -17.44 0.26
C LYS A 101 1.27 -17.38 -0.13
N LYS A 102 0.81 -16.25 -0.68
CA LYS A 102 -0.60 -15.99 -0.99
C LYS A 102 -0.75 -15.31 -2.34
N LYS A 103 -1.85 -15.59 -3.03
CA LYS A 103 -2.15 -14.94 -4.30
C LYS A 103 -2.47 -13.47 -4.09
N ILE A 104 -1.94 -12.61 -4.96
CA ILE A 104 -2.12 -11.17 -4.91
C ILE A 104 -2.70 -10.67 -6.23
N VAL A 105 -3.83 -9.96 -6.16
CA VAL A 105 -4.45 -9.27 -7.29
C VAL A 105 -4.35 -7.76 -7.07
N ALA A 106 -3.77 -7.04 -7.99
CA ALA A 106 -3.81 -5.57 -8.00
C ALA A 106 -5.09 -5.09 -8.68
N SER A 107 -5.90 -4.28 -7.96
CA SER A 107 -7.08 -3.59 -8.48
C SER A 107 -6.78 -2.11 -8.61
N LEU A 108 -6.61 -1.65 -9.86
CA LEU A 108 -6.29 -0.26 -10.15
C LEU A 108 -7.54 0.60 -10.09
N GLY A 109 -7.47 1.71 -9.34
CA GLY A 109 -8.56 2.69 -9.19
C GLY A 109 -8.64 3.69 -10.33
N THR A 110 -8.87 4.96 -9.99
CA THR A 110 -8.86 6.06 -10.96
C THR A 110 -7.47 6.25 -11.54
N VAL A 111 -6.44 6.18 -10.68
CA VAL A 111 -5.04 6.29 -11.06
C VAL A 111 -4.21 5.23 -10.34
N ALA A 112 -3.33 4.56 -11.05
CA ALA A 112 -2.29 3.71 -10.50
C ALA A 112 -1.06 3.83 -11.40
N ALA A 113 -0.32 4.91 -11.21
CA ALA A 113 0.74 5.33 -12.12
C ALA A 113 2.08 5.43 -11.41
N SER A 114 3.17 5.32 -12.16
CA SER A 114 4.53 5.48 -11.66
C SER A 114 4.81 4.57 -10.47
N GLY A 115 5.10 5.06 -9.26
CA GLY A 115 5.26 4.24 -8.05
C GLY A 115 4.06 3.35 -7.74
N GLY A 116 2.84 3.80 -8.05
CA GLY A 116 1.62 2.99 -7.91
C GLY A 116 1.60 1.80 -8.89
N TYR A 117 2.00 2.00 -10.13
CA TYR A 117 2.16 0.90 -11.10
C TYR A 117 3.35 -0.01 -10.75
N TYR A 118 4.44 0.59 -10.25
CA TYR A 118 5.61 -0.16 -9.80
C TYR A 118 5.22 -1.22 -8.76
N ILE A 119 4.43 -0.84 -7.76
CA ILE A 119 3.91 -1.77 -6.75
C ILE A 119 2.95 -2.79 -7.39
N ALA A 120 2.03 -2.34 -8.25
CA ALA A 120 1.08 -3.21 -8.94
C ALA A 120 1.78 -4.32 -9.73
N SER A 121 2.95 -4.02 -10.34
CA SER A 121 3.72 -4.96 -11.15
C SER A 121 4.14 -6.21 -10.38
N GLY A 122 4.24 -6.12 -9.05
CA GLY A 122 4.57 -7.25 -8.16
C GLY A 122 3.43 -8.25 -7.94
N ALA A 123 2.19 -7.94 -8.31
CA ALA A 123 1.05 -8.84 -8.14
C ALA A 123 1.07 -10.03 -9.11
N ASP A 124 0.29 -11.09 -8.80
CA ASP A 124 0.08 -12.22 -9.71
C ASP A 124 -0.79 -11.82 -10.91
N LEU A 125 -1.73 -10.88 -10.71
CA LEU A 125 -2.66 -10.40 -11.71
C LEU A 125 -2.99 -8.93 -11.47
N ILE A 126 -3.06 -8.14 -12.53
CA ILE A 126 -3.42 -6.72 -12.50
C ILE A 126 -4.74 -6.50 -13.23
N MET A 127 -5.73 -5.97 -12.51
CA MET A 127 -7.04 -5.59 -13.06
C MET A 127 -7.22 -4.08 -13.02
N ALA A 128 -7.80 -3.54 -14.08
CA ALA A 128 -8.08 -2.11 -14.22
C ALA A 128 -9.45 -1.86 -14.85
N ASN A 129 -10.04 -0.69 -14.59
CA ASN A 129 -11.13 -0.21 -15.43
C ASN A 129 -10.53 0.32 -16.75
N ARG A 130 -11.29 0.31 -17.84
CA ARG A 130 -10.81 0.78 -19.15
C ARG A 130 -10.25 2.19 -19.12
N GLY A 131 -10.87 3.09 -18.34
CA GLY A 131 -10.47 4.49 -18.19
C GLY A 131 -9.45 4.76 -17.08
N THR A 132 -8.93 3.76 -16.37
CA THR A 132 -7.89 3.93 -15.35
C THR A 132 -6.63 4.54 -15.96
N ALA A 133 -6.09 5.58 -15.35
CA ALA A 133 -4.79 6.12 -15.75
C ALA A 133 -3.67 5.29 -15.09
N THR A 134 -2.76 4.72 -15.90
CA THR A 134 -1.69 3.83 -15.40
C THR A 134 -0.41 3.96 -16.23
N GLY A 135 0.58 3.12 -15.94
CA GLY A 135 1.91 3.23 -16.57
C GLY A 135 2.74 4.33 -15.92
N SER A 136 3.12 5.36 -16.68
CA SER A 136 4.03 6.43 -16.22
C SER A 136 5.32 5.87 -15.62
N ILE A 137 5.90 4.87 -16.30
CA ILE A 137 7.16 4.24 -15.89
C ILE A 137 8.29 5.21 -16.20
N GLY A 138 8.75 5.90 -15.17
CA GLY A 138 9.77 6.94 -15.28
C GLY A 138 10.15 7.49 -13.91
N VAL A 139 11.20 8.31 -13.87
CA VAL A 139 11.73 8.96 -12.66
C VAL A 139 11.88 10.45 -12.94
N ILE A 140 11.55 11.26 -11.97
CA ILE A 140 11.71 12.70 -12.05
C ILE A 140 12.30 13.25 -10.76
N MET A 141 13.21 14.22 -10.89
CA MET A 141 13.66 15.11 -9.82
C MET A 141 13.41 16.55 -10.26
N GLN A 142 12.72 17.32 -9.44
CA GLN A 142 12.40 18.70 -9.74
C GLN A 142 13.10 19.63 -8.77
N PHE A 143 13.73 20.68 -9.31
CA PHE A 143 14.41 21.69 -8.54
C PHE A 143 13.82 23.06 -8.88
N THR A 144 13.59 23.88 -7.87
CA THR A 144 13.13 25.27 -8.04
C THR A 144 14.31 26.21 -7.77
N ASN A 145 14.55 27.18 -8.65
CA ASN A 145 15.54 28.23 -8.43
C ASN A 145 14.83 29.53 -8.06
N VAL A 146 15.10 30.06 -6.88
CA VAL A 146 14.53 31.30 -6.34
C VAL A 146 15.55 32.44 -6.22
N GLN A 147 16.81 32.26 -6.69
CA GLN A 147 17.89 33.26 -6.55
C GLN A 147 17.47 34.63 -7.09
N GLY A 148 16.79 34.68 -8.24
CA GLY A 148 16.35 35.96 -8.82
C GLY A 148 15.33 36.69 -7.95
N LEU A 149 14.46 35.92 -7.24
CA LEU A 149 13.52 36.52 -6.31
C LEU A 149 14.19 37.03 -5.03
N THR A 150 15.06 36.23 -4.43
CA THR A 150 15.74 36.60 -3.17
C THR A 150 16.61 37.85 -3.35
N LYS A 151 17.31 37.97 -4.48
CA LYS A 151 18.07 39.20 -4.82
C LYS A 151 17.18 40.44 -4.93
N LYS A 152 15.96 40.31 -5.50
CA LYS A 152 15.04 41.45 -5.60
C LYS A 152 14.54 41.95 -4.25
N ILE A 153 14.47 41.08 -3.23
CA ILE A 153 14.04 41.46 -1.87
C ILE A 153 15.22 41.72 -0.94
N GLY A 154 16.47 41.78 -1.47
CA GLY A 154 17.66 42.12 -0.70
C GLY A 154 18.21 41.00 0.17
N LEU A 155 17.92 39.74 -0.13
CA LEU A 155 18.45 38.57 0.57
C LEU A 155 19.55 37.91 -0.26
N ASP A 156 20.74 37.79 0.31
CA ASP A 156 21.86 37.02 -0.23
C ASP A 156 22.08 35.75 0.59
N PHE A 157 22.17 34.61 -0.11
CA PHE A 157 22.48 33.31 0.47
C PHE A 157 23.85 32.85 0.00
N PHE A 158 24.64 32.32 0.93
CA PHE A 158 25.90 31.66 0.63
C PHE A 158 26.05 30.41 1.47
N ASP A 159 26.60 29.37 0.87
CA ASP A 159 26.86 28.10 1.52
C ASP A 159 28.34 27.85 1.68
N LEU A 160 28.75 27.41 2.86
CA LEU A 160 30.09 26.86 3.10
C LEU A 160 29.96 25.35 3.22
N HIS A 161 30.50 24.63 2.26
CA HIS A 161 30.36 23.17 2.24
C HIS A 161 31.71 22.48 1.94
N ALA A 162 31.81 21.23 2.42
CA ALA A 162 32.85 20.30 2.04
C ALA A 162 32.26 19.20 1.16
N GLY A 163 32.89 18.94 0.03
CA GLY A 163 32.40 18.03 -0.97
C GLY A 163 31.70 18.74 -2.13
N ARG A 164 32.23 18.52 -3.35
CA ARG A 164 31.89 19.23 -4.58
C ARG A 164 30.40 19.28 -4.92
N TYR A 165 29.67 18.23 -4.61
CA TYR A 165 28.25 18.06 -4.95
C TYR A 165 27.31 18.25 -3.77
N LYS A 166 27.80 18.80 -2.63
CA LYS A 166 27.00 18.86 -1.40
C LYS A 166 25.81 19.83 -1.50
N ASP A 167 25.93 20.87 -2.33
CA ASP A 167 24.92 21.90 -2.57
C ASP A 167 24.18 21.74 -3.91
N VAL A 168 24.36 20.60 -4.58
CA VAL A 168 23.63 20.29 -5.82
C VAL A 168 22.13 20.32 -5.56
N GLY A 169 21.40 21.09 -6.39
CA GLY A 169 19.96 21.29 -6.23
C GLY A 169 19.59 22.43 -5.28
N SER A 170 20.56 23.22 -4.77
CA SER A 170 20.28 24.43 -4.01
C SER A 170 19.34 25.36 -4.78
N PRO A 171 18.25 25.85 -4.14
CA PRO A 171 17.32 26.80 -4.77
C PRO A 171 17.94 28.21 -4.93
N PHE A 172 19.09 28.47 -4.34
CA PHE A 172 19.71 29.80 -4.25
C PHE A 172 20.85 30.02 -5.24
N ARG A 173 21.18 29.02 -6.07
CA ARG A 173 22.13 29.17 -7.18
C ARG A 173 21.63 28.48 -8.45
N PRO A 174 22.09 28.91 -9.63
CA PRO A 174 21.81 28.21 -10.88
C PRO A 174 22.39 26.80 -10.84
N ILE A 175 21.64 25.85 -11.40
CA ILE A 175 22.14 24.49 -11.65
C ILE A 175 23.15 24.53 -12.80
N THR A 176 24.33 23.97 -12.58
CA THR A 176 25.39 23.91 -13.59
C THR A 176 25.22 22.73 -14.55
N PRO A 177 25.87 22.74 -15.73
CA PRO A 177 25.90 21.56 -16.61
C PRO A 177 26.44 20.30 -15.90
N GLU A 178 27.41 20.48 -15.01
CA GLU A 178 28.01 19.39 -14.25
C GLU A 178 27.05 18.83 -13.19
N ASP A 179 26.31 19.68 -12.46
CA ASP A 179 25.25 19.27 -11.55
C ASP A 179 24.21 18.44 -12.28
N LYS A 180 23.79 18.89 -13.47
CA LYS A 180 22.82 18.17 -14.32
C LYS A 180 23.35 16.80 -14.71
N ALA A 181 24.60 16.71 -15.16
CA ALA A 181 25.20 15.45 -15.54
C ALA A 181 25.27 14.45 -14.36
N TYR A 182 25.65 14.93 -13.19
CA TYR A 182 25.68 14.11 -11.97
C TYR A 182 24.27 13.59 -11.59
N LEU A 183 23.29 14.48 -11.56
CA LEU A 183 21.90 14.12 -11.22
C LEU A 183 21.27 13.20 -12.28
N GLN A 184 21.61 13.38 -13.55
CA GLN A 184 21.12 12.52 -14.62
C GLN A 184 21.57 11.07 -14.43
N VAL A 185 22.83 10.83 -14.06
CA VAL A 185 23.34 9.48 -13.76
C VAL A 185 22.54 8.83 -12.63
N LEU A 186 22.20 9.60 -11.59
CA LEU A 186 21.37 9.10 -10.47
C LEU A 186 19.97 8.71 -10.97
N ILE A 187 19.31 9.58 -11.73
CA ILE A 187 17.97 9.34 -12.27
C ILE A 187 17.97 8.14 -13.21
N ASP A 188 18.97 8.04 -14.10
CA ASP A 188 19.08 6.94 -15.05
C ASP A 188 19.27 5.59 -14.33
N ASN A 189 20.03 5.57 -13.25
CA ASN A 189 20.22 4.37 -12.43
C ASN A 189 18.89 3.93 -11.79
N ILE A 190 18.15 4.84 -11.17
CA ILE A 190 16.83 4.56 -10.56
C ILE A 190 15.84 4.10 -11.64
N TYR A 191 15.83 4.76 -12.79
CA TYR A 191 14.98 4.39 -13.91
C TYR A 191 15.27 2.99 -14.44
N GLN A 192 16.55 2.63 -14.55
CA GLN A 192 16.95 1.28 -14.95
C GLN A 192 16.48 0.21 -13.95
N GLN A 193 16.50 0.52 -12.63
CA GLN A 193 15.94 -0.38 -11.60
C GLN A 193 14.44 -0.57 -11.82
N PHE A 194 13.68 0.51 -12.05
CA PHE A 194 12.26 0.44 -12.34
C PHE A 194 11.97 -0.45 -13.56
N LEU A 195 12.68 -0.23 -14.65
CA LEU A 195 12.53 -1.02 -15.87
C LEU A 195 12.79 -2.51 -15.63
N ASN A 196 13.87 -2.83 -14.92
CA ASN A 196 14.26 -4.21 -14.65
C ASN A 196 13.21 -4.94 -13.79
N ASP A 197 12.70 -4.28 -12.74
CA ASP A 197 11.70 -4.86 -11.86
C ASP A 197 10.37 -5.10 -12.58
N VAL A 198 9.90 -4.13 -13.36
CA VAL A 198 8.69 -4.31 -14.17
C VAL A 198 8.88 -5.37 -15.24
N ALA A 199 10.01 -5.37 -15.97
CA ALA A 199 10.31 -6.37 -16.96
C ALA A 199 10.28 -7.79 -16.39
N ARG A 200 10.89 -7.98 -15.22
CA ARG A 200 10.91 -9.24 -14.48
C ARG A 200 9.50 -9.66 -14.03
N ASN A 201 8.79 -8.78 -13.39
CA ASN A 201 7.49 -9.07 -12.79
C ASN A 201 6.39 -9.29 -13.84
N ARG A 202 6.40 -8.49 -14.91
CA ARG A 202 5.44 -8.59 -16.01
C ARG A 202 5.87 -9.56 -17.11
N LYS A 203 7.08 -10.13 -17.03
CA LYS A 203 7.67 -11.01 -18.04
C LYS A 203 7.71 -10.36 -19.43
N ILE A 204 7.91 -9.05 -19.49
CA ILE A 204 8.03 -8.27 -20.72
C ILE A 204 9.53 -8.15 -21.05
N PRO A 205 9.97 -8.46 -22.27
CA PRO A 205 11.35 -8.24 -22.67
C PRO A 205 11.77 -6.78 -22.43
N LEU A 206 12.92 -6.56 -21.81
CA LEU A 206 13.40 -5.22 -21.43
C LEU A 206 13.46 -4.25 -22.60
N ALA A 207 13.89 -4.72 -23.77
CA ALA A 207 13.93 -3.93 -25.00
C ALA A 207 12.53 -3.41 -25.41
N LYS A 208 11.51 -4.27 -25.33
CA LYS A 208 10.11 -3.89 -25.59
C LYS A 208 9.62 -2.90 -24.52
N LEU A 209 9.91 -3.18 -23.26
CA LEU A 209 9.46 -2.31 -22.16
C LEU A 209 10.07 -0.91 -22.25
N LYS A 210 11.33 -0.75 -22.63
CA LYS A 210 12.00 0.55 -22.81
C LYS A 210 11.22 1.48 -23.75
N VAL A 211 10.67 0.96 -24.83
CA VAL A 211 9.87 1.75 -25.80
C VAL A 211 8.52 2.17 -25.21
N LEU A 212 7.96 1.36 -24.33
CA LEU A 212 6.67 1.62 -23.68
C LEU A 212 6.80 2.52 -22.45
N ALA A 213 7.95 2.49 -21.82
CA ALA A 213 8.12 3.05 -20.47
C ALA A 213 8.38 4.55 -20.43
N GLU A 214 8.91 5.21 -21.36
CA GLU A 214 9.32 6.65 -21.45
C GLU A 214 8.45 7.67 -20.66
N GLY A 215 7.98 7.31 -19.46
CA GLY A 215 7.08 8.13 -18.66
C GLY A 215 5.65 8.26 -19.21
N LYS A 216 5.30 7.50 -20.25
CA LYS A 216 3.98 7.57 -20.89
C LYS A 216 2.88 7.06 -19.96
N VAL A 217 1.78 7.81 -19.89
CA VAL A 217 0.55 7.40 -19.22
C VAL A 217 -0.36 6.70 -20.23
N TYR A 218 -1.00 5.64 -19.80
CA TYR A 218 -1.90 4.84 -20.61
C TYR A 218 -3.27 4.76 -19.92
N THR A 219 -4.33 4.63 -20.71
CA THR A 219 -5.59 4.15 -20.18
C THR A 219 -5.47 2.66 -19.83
N GLY A 220 -6.36 2.15 -18.94
CA GLY A 220 -6.39 0.72 -18.65
C GLY A 220 -6.54 -0.14 -19.90
N GLU A 221 -7.31 0.32 -20.91
CA GLU A 221 -7.48 -0.36 -22.19
C GLU A 221 -6.18 -0.42 -23.00
N GLN A 222 -5.48 0.70 -23.12
CA GLN A 222 -4.16 0.73 -23.77
C GLN A 222 -3.12 -0.11 -23.04
N ALA A 223 -3.15 -0.06 -21.70
CA ALA A 223 -2.24 -0.82 -20.84
C ALA A 223 -2.44 -2.33 -20.97
N GLN A 224 -3.67 -2.80 -21.16
CA GLN A 224 -3.95 -4.20 -21.43
C GLN A 224 -3.38 -4.64 -22.79
N GLN A 225 -3.57 -3.84 -23.86
CA GLN A 225 -3.08 -4.15 -25.19
C GLN A 225 -1.55 -4.33 -25.23
N ILE A 226 -0.83 -3.60 -24.37
CA ILE A 226 0.64 -3.66 -24.31
C ILE A 226 1.19 -4.61 -23.25
N GLY A 227 0.31 -5.27 -22.47
CA GLY A 227 0.67 -6.26 -21.46
C GLY A 227 1.01 -5.70 -20.06
N LEU A 228 0.72 -4.42 -19.81
CA LEU A 228 0.89 -3.81 -18.48
C LEU A 228 -0.29 -4.13 -17.54
N VAL A 229 -1.46 -4.44 -18.06
CA VAL A 229 -2.65 -4.87 -17.33
C VAL A 229 -3.09 -6.23 -17.90
N ASP A 230 -3.63 -7.10 -17.05
CA ASP A 230 -4.01 -8.46 -17.45
C ASP A 230 -5.49 -8.55 -17.83
N ASP A 231 -6.37 -7.90 -17.05
CA ASP A 231 -7.81 -8.05 -17.23
C ASP A 231 -8.55 -6.75 -16.86
N PHE A 232 -9.78 -6.61 -17.34
CA PHE A 232 -10.66 -5.53 -16.93
C PHE A 232 -11.51 -5.97 -15.73
N GLY A 233 -11.76 -5.03 -14.84
CA GLY A 233 -12.65 -5.23 -13.70
C GLY A 233 -12.53 -4.13 -12.67
N ASN A 234 -13.55 -4.04 -11.83
CA ASN A 234 -13.61 -3.14 -10.69
C ASN A 234 -13.08 -3.83 -9.41
N LEU A 235 -13.22 -3.21 -8.25
CA LEU A 235 -12.76 -3.80 -6.98
C LEU A 235 -13.53 -5.09 -6.60
N PRO A 236 -14.86 -5.18 -6.70
CA PRO A 236 -15.57 -6.44 -6.52
C PRO A 236 -15.07 -7.58 -7.41
N ASP A 237 -14.88 -7.32 -8.71
CA ASP A 237 -14.35 -8.33 -9.65
C ASP A 237 -12.96 -8.81 -9.23
N ALA A 238 -12.10 -7.90 -8.76
CA ALA A 238 -10.76 -8.24 -8.28
C ALA A 238 -10.81 -9.08 -6.97
N ILE A 239 -11.78 -8.83 -6.09
CA ILE A 239 -12.00 -9.61 -4.86
C ILE A 239 -12.43 -11.03 -5.22
N ASP A 240 -13.39 -11.18 -6.12
CA ASP A 240 -13.85 -12.49 -6.57
C ASP A 240 -12.72 -13.26 -7.27
N LYS A 241 -11.94 -12.58 -8.11
CA LYS A 241 -10.78 -13.18 -8.79
C LYS A 241 -9.72 -13.63 -7.80
N ALA A 242 -9.40 -12.78 -6.80
CA ALA A 242 -8.46 -13.12 -5.73
C ALA A 242 -8.95 -14.32 -4.91
N GLY A 243 -10.24 -14.34 -4.55
CA GLY A 243 -10.86 -15.47 -3.86
C GLY A 243 -10.76 -16.79 -4.64
N ALA A 244 -11.05 -16.76 -5.94
CA ALA A 244 -10.90 -17.90 -6.81
C ALA A 244 -9.45 -18.39 -6.89
N LEU A 245 -8.47 -17.48 -7.03
CA LEU A 245 -7.03 -17.80 -7.03
C LEU A 245 -6.56 -18.34 -5.67
N GLY A 246 -7.17 -17.88 -4.57
CA GLY A 246 -6.91 -18.35 -3.20
C GLY A 246 -7.60 -19.66 -2.84
N GLY A 247 -8.44 -20.21 -3.74
CA GLY A 247 -9.17 -21.47 -3.53
C GLY A 247 -10.44 -21.36 -2.68
N ILE A 248 -10.95 -20.15 -2.44
CA ILE A 248 -12.21 -19.93 -1.70
C ILE A 248 -13.38 -20.48 -2.54
N LYS A 249 -14.20 -21.33 -1.92
CA LYS A 249 -15.40 -21.89 -2.56
C LYS A 249 -16.63 -21.11 -2.13
N GLY A 250 -17.44 -20.71 -3.11
CA GLY A 250 -18.69 -19.97 -2.88
C GLY A 250 -18.48 -18.45 -2.79
N LYS A 251 -19.29 -17.76 -1.98
CA LYS A 251 -19.25 -16.30 -1.87
C LYS A 251 -17.98 -15.83 -1.18
N VAL A 252 -17.23 -14.97 -1.85
CA VAL A 252 -16.00 -14.37 -1.33
C VAL A 252 -16.35 -13.22 -0.38
N GLU A 253 -15.82 -13.28 0.84
CA GLU A 253 -15.90 -12.17 1.80
C GLU A 253 -14.58 -11.40 1.81
N ALA A 254 -14.66 -10.07 1.73
CA ALA A 254 -13.50 -9.21 1.84
C ALA A 254 -13.36 -8.68 3.27
N THR A 255 -12.12 -8.57 3.74
CA THR A 255 -11.79 -7.85 4.98
C THR A 255 -10.84 -6.70 4.69
N TYR A 256 -11.09 -5.60 5.37
CA TYR A 256 -10.30 -4.38 5.26
C TYR A 256 -9.51 -4.17 6.55
N PRO A 257 -8.39 -3.46 6.51
CA PRO A 257 -7.70 -3.09 7.73
C PRO A 257 -8.64 -2.34 8.66
N GLU A 258 -8.57 -2.65 9.94
CA GLU A 258 -9.25 -1.83 10.94
C GLU A 258 -8.73 -0.40 10.78
N LYS A 259 -9.63 0.55 10.55
CA LYS A 259 -9.28 1.96 10.67
C LYS A 259 -8.79 2.13 12.09
N GLU A 260 -7.58 2.65 12.27
CA GLU A 260 -7.14 3.08 13.60
C GLU A 260 -8.21 4.05 14.09
N GLY A 261 -9.05 3.57 15.04
CA GLY A 261 -10.18 4.33 15.53
C GLY A 261 -9.65 5.62 16.13
N PHE A 262 -10.37 6.72 15.90
CA PHE A 262 -10.14 7.99 16.57
C PHE A 262 -10.17 7.72 18.08
N SER A 263 -9.00 7.59 18.68
CA SER A 263 -8.88 7.38 20.11
C SER A 263 -8.82 8.75 20.77
N ILE A 264 -9.91 9.12 21.45
CA ILE A 264 -9.94 10.33 22.28
C ILE A 264 -8.74 10.34 23.23
N LEU A 265 -8.29 9.17 23.69
CA LEU A 265 -7.11 9.04 24.54
C LEU A 265 -5.81 9.41 23.82
N ARG A 266 -5.63 9.06 22.51
CA ARG A 266 -4.49 9.50 21.68
C ARG A 266 -4.50 11.00 21.47
N LEU A 267 -5.68 11.58 21.22
CA LEU A 267 -5.85 13.04 21.08
C LEU A 267 -5.47 13.75 22.39
N LEU A 268 -5.92 13.24 23.53
CA LEU A 268 -5.58 13.79 24.85
C LEU A 268 -4.11 13.63 25.22
N LEU A 269 -3.44 12.60 24.72
CA LEU A 269 -2.00 12.35 24.93
C LEU A 269 -1.12 13.04 23.88
N GLY A 270 -1.68 13.81 22.95
CA GLY A 270 -0.94 14.58 21.94
C GLY A 270 -0.26 13.75 20.85
N GLN A 271 -0.51 12.44 20.78
CA GLN A 271 0.16 11.55 19.81
C GLN A 271 -0.30 11.78 18.36
N ASP A 272 -1.54 12.21 18.16
CA ASP A 272 -2.05 12.50 16.80
C ASP A 272 -1.57 13.89 16.28
N THR A 273 -1.08 14.76 17.17
CA THR A 273 -0.52 16.06 16.77
C THR A 273 0.91 15.95 16.26
N GLU A 274 1.70 14.99 16.71
CA GLU A 274 3.07 14.77 16.20
C GLU A 274 3.06 14.26 14.78
N ASP A 275 2.17 13.34 14.41
CA ASP A 275 2.04 12.83 13.04
C ASP A 275 1.56 13.93 12.07
N THR A 276 0.63 14.78 12.49
CA THR A 276 0.15 15.91 11.68
C THR A 276 1.22 17.01 11.55
N LEU A 277 1.96 17.29 12.62
CA LEU A 277 3.07 18.26 12.62
C LEU A 277 4.29 17.74 11.85
N SER A 278 4.55 16.44 11.84
CA SER A 278 5.61 15.84 11.03
C SER A 278 5.33 15.93 9.54
N GLN A 279 4.06 15.77 9.15
CA GLN A 279 3.61 15.96 7.76
C GLN A 279 3.71 17.43 7.32
N LEU A 280 3.48 18.38 8.21
CA LEU A 280 3.63 19.82 7.95
C LEU A 280 5.09 20.31 7.95
N LYS A 281 5.98 19.60 8.67
CA LYS A 281 7.41 19.93 8.74
C LYS A 281 8.24 19.32 7.62
N ALA A 282 7.71 18.42 6.84
CA ALA A 282 8.36 17.90 5.65
C ALA A 282 8.35 18.99 4.56
N LEU A 283 9.26 19.97 4.66
CA LEU A 283 9.65 20.75 3.49
C LEU A 283 10.14 19.77 2.44
N PRO A 284 9.62 19.83 1.19
CA PRO A 284 10.03 18.89 0.17
C PRO A 284 11.49 19.11 -0.18
N TYR A 285 12.38 18.29 0.37
CA TYR A 285 13.68 18.09 -0.25
C TYR A 285 13.42 17.51 -1.65
N PRO A 286 14.22 17.89 -2.66
CA PRO A 286 14.12 17.30 -3.99
C PRO A 286 14.50 15.82 -3.92
N GLU A 287 13.50 14.97 -3.68
CA GLU A 287 13.67 13.51 -3.67
C GLU A 287 13.38 12.95 -5.05
N PRO A 288 14.11 11.91 -5.49
CA PRO A 288 13.71 11.14 -6.64
C PRO A 288 12.29 10.61 -6.42
N ALA A 289 11.38 10.91 -7.34
CA ALA A 289 9.99 10.52 -7.21
C ALA A 289 9.45 9.82 -8.44
N PHE A 290 8.61 8.84 -8.18
CA PHE A 290 7.73 8.21 -9.16
C PHE A 290 6.40 8.98 -9.15
N LEU A 291 6.36 10.16 -9.76
CA LEU A 291 5.16 11.00 -9.88
C LEU A 291 4.99 11.46 -11.32
N PRO A 292 3.78 11.40 -11.87
CA PRO A 292 3.49 12.02 -13.16
C PRO A 292 3.57 13.54 -13.08
N SER A 293 4.08 14.19 -14.12
CA SER A 293 4.27 15.65 -14.16
C SER A 293 2.98 16.48 -14.03
N TRP A 294 1.82 15.88 -14.37
CA TRP A 294 0.50 16.52 -14.29
C TRP A 294 -0.15 16.45 -12.89
N PHE A 295 0.50 15.79 -11.93
CA PHE A 295 -0.01 15.63 -10.55
C PHE A 295 0.52 16.70 -9.58
N ARG A 296 1.03 17.81 -10.07
CA ARG A 296 1.63 18.89 -9.27
C ARG A 296 0.79 20.13 -9.23
#